data_f04993f7004d657f00f8f68dc2f020d4
#
_entry.id   f04993f7004d657f00f8f68dc2f020d4
#
_cell.length_a   1.000
_cell.length_b   1.000
_cell.length_c   1.000
_cell.angle_alpha   90.00
_cell.angle_beta   90.00
_cell.angle_gamma   90.00
#
_symmetry.space_group_name_H-M   'P 1'
#
loop_
_entity.id
_entity.type
_entity.pdbx_description
1 polymer ?
#
loop_
_entity_poly.entity_id
_entity_poly.type
_entity_poly.pdbx_seq_one_letter_code
_entity_poly.pdbx_strand_id
1 'polypeptide(L)'
;SVRVIATYNSQPYYIVTNPGNKEVLDGLNMALERILDANPNFAAERYAANFPARLVNIQFSDRDLEYVKKRKTITVAVPENWYPFYCKETSQKNHVGIMVDVLDKIKDFTGLDFSYVYAKNYSDAVHLVQRGKADILGFFLGDENDAAQLGLALSASYVSANNIIVRNKACSYPAPGLVGALVESQRFPSGISAEKIRSYPGIKEALAAVNSGEADFIYGLSSKMEQDISRYHFTNLAPVTLVNDQSAISFALPTPVDPDLLTVLNKAINNLSESERTVIRNRNLESIGVNEFSLTDFIYANPLQFMFIVMFVLSVLFTALLLAIGARMKATVIQGNLKRAEAANLAKSEFLSRMSHEIRTPMNGIVGMSTIAMQNIDNTDKIKDCLEKVIMSSKHLLALINDVLD
;
A
#
# COMPACT_ATOMS: atom_id res chain seq x y z
N SER A 1 30.14 -41.62 23.10
CA SER A 1 29.11 -40.66 22.64
C SER A 1 28.72 -39.75 23.79
N VAL A 2 28.93 -38.46 23.65
CA VAL A 2 28.53 -37.45 24.63
C VAL A 2 27.08 -37.07 24.33
N ARG A 3 26.18 -37.20 25.32
CA ARG A 3 24.80 -36.70 25.20
C ARG A 3 24.73 -35.31 25.83
N VAL A 4 24.21 -34.32 25.09
CA VAL A 4 23.86 -33.04 25.67
C VAL A 4 22.61 -33.26 26.51
N ILE A 5 22.68 -33.01 27.82
CA ILE A 5 21.59 -33.23 28.77
C ILE A 5 20.75 -31.95 28.96
N ALA A 6 21.39 -30.77 28.80
CA ALA A 6 20.73 -29.47 28.82
C ALA A 6 21.59 -28.42 28.09
N THR A 7 20.97 -27.45 27.44
CA THR A 7 21.63 -26.25 26.97
C THR A 7 21.26 -25.10 27.90
N TYR A 8 22.26 -24.47 28.51
CA TYR A 8 22.07 -23.23 29.24
C TYR A 8 22.11 -22.04 28.28
N ASN A 9 21.46 -20.93 28.66
CA ASN A 9 21.38 -19.68 27.91
C ASN A 9 22.66 -19.38 27.14
N SER A 10 22.55 -19.15 25.84
CA SER A 10 23.66 -18.67 25.02
C SER A 10 24.14 -17.32 25.56
N GLN A 11 25.40 -17.27 26.02
CA GLN A 11 26.02 -16.02 26.42
C GLN A 11 26.48 -15.26 25.17
N PRO A 12 26.18 -13.97 25.05
CA PRO A 12 26.66 -13.18 23.94
C PRO A 12 28.21 -13.05 24.04
N TYR A 13 28.89 -13.23 22.92
CA TYR A 13 30.34 -13.02 22.80
C TYR A 13 30.60 -11.64 22.22
N TYR A 14 31.57 -10.92 22.81
CA TYR A 14 31.94 -9.58 22.39
C TYR A 14 33.42 -9.55 21.98
N ILE A 15 33.69 -8.78 20.92
CA ILE A 15 35.06 -8.39 20.60
C ILE A 15 35.40 -7.17 21.47
N VAL A 16 36.43 -7.24 22.25
CA VAL A 16 36.86 -6.16 23.16
C VAL A 16 38.15 -5.53 22.68
N THR A 17 38.30 -4.23 22.88
CA THR A 17 39.55 -3.48 22.62
C THR A 17 40.06 -2.85 23.92
N ASN A 18 41.30 -2.35 23.93
CA ASN A 18 41.81 -1.59 25.05
C ASN A 18 40.96 -0.35 25.32
N PRO A 19 40.74 0.03 26.58
CA PRO A 19 40.08 1.28 26.92
C PRO A 19 40.76 2.47 26.23
N GLY A 20 39.96 3.31 25.57
CA GLY A 20 40.44 4.47 24.80
C GLY A 20 40.66 4.24 23.32
N ASN A 21 40.66 3.01 22.83
CA ASN A 21 40.86 2.71 21.39
C ASN A 21 39.53 2.73 20.62
N LYS A 22 38.86 3.91 20.67
CA LYS A 22 37.53 4.12 20.14
C LYS A 22 37.45 3.94 18.62
N GLU A 23 38.51 4.37 17.91
CA GLU A 23 38.58 4.26 16.44
C GLU A 23 38.53 2.79 15.97
N VAL A 24 39.23 1.90 16.65
CA VAL A 24 39.22 0.46 16.36
C VAL A 24 37.86 -0.16 16.69
N LEU A 25 37.22 0.27 17.80
CA LEU A 25 35.91 -0.21 18.18
C LEU A 25 34.83 0.22 17.16
N ASP A 26 34.83 1.49 16.75
CA ASP A 26 33.89 2.03 15.77
C ASP A 26 34.12 1.35 14.39
N GLY A 27 35.36 1.11 14.00
CA GLY A 27 35.71 0.37 12.79
C GLY A 27 35.22 -1.08 12.79
N LEU A 28 35.35 -1.78 13.92
CA LEU A 28 34.83 -3.15 14.07
C LEU A 28 33.32 -3.21 14.05
N ASN A 29 32.62 -2.30 14.73
CA ASN A 29 31.18 -2.23 14.71
C ASN A 29 30.65 -1.94 13.29
N MET A 30 31.24 -0.97 12.58
CA MET A 30 30.89 -0.68 11.20
C MET A 30 31.14 -1.87 10.27
N ALA A 31 32.21 -2.63 10.47
CA ALA A 31 32.48 -3.81 9.67
C ALA A 31 31.44 -4.92 9.93
N LEU A 32 31.07 -5.14 11.20
CA LEU A 32 30.03 -6.10 11.58
C LEU A 32 28.65 -5.71 10.99
N GLU A 33 28.27 -4.43 11.08
CA GLU A 33 27.05 -3.92 10.46
C GLU A 33 27.03 -4.19 8.96
N ARG A 34 28.10 -3.83 8.24
CA ARG A 34 28.19 -4.09 6.79
C ARG A 34 28.11 -5.57 6.41
N ILE A 35 28.69 -6.45 7.23
CA ILE A 35 28.60 -7.91 7.01
C ILE A 35 27.16 -8.37 7.19
N LEU A 36 26.47 -7.91 8.24
CA LEU A 36 25.08 -8.28 8.52
C LEU A 36 24.12 -7.68 7.50
N ASP A 37 24.35 -6.44 7.06
CA ASP A 37 23.56 -5.80 6.00
C ASP A 37 23.70 -6.54 4.65
N ALA A 38 24.93 -7.00 4.33
CA ALA A 38 25.20 -7.75 3.10
C ALA A 38 24.68 -9.19 3.15
N ASN A 39 24.74 -9.83 4.32
CA ASN A 39 24.24 -11.19 4.55
C ASN A 39 23.76 -11.37 6.00
N PRO A 40 22.47 -11.14 6.28
CA PRO A 40 21.87 -11.32 7.61
C PRO A 40 22.04 -12.74 8.18
N ASN A 41 22.22 -13.72 7.31
CA ASN A 41 22.42 -15.12 7.68
C ASN A 41 23.90 -15.49 7.90
N PHE A 42 24.84 -14.54 7.76
CA PHE A 42 26.29 -14.81 7.83
C PHE A 42 26.70 -15.61 9.06
N ALA A 43 26.24 -15.24 10.25
CA ALA A 43 26.57 -15.93 11.48
C ALA A 43 26.04 -17.38 11.49
N ALA A 44 24.80 -17.59 11.03
CA ALA A 44 24.16 -18.91 10.96
C ALA A 44 24.87 -19.82 9.95
N GLU A 45 25.24 -19.29 8.79
CA GLU A 45 25.98 -20.01 7.75
C GLU A 45 27.37 -20.39 8.23
N ARG A 46 28.08 -19.49 8.90
CA ARG A 46 29.40 -19.77 9.48
C ARG A 46 29.33 -20.78 10.62
N TYR A 47 28.28 -20.68 11.46
CA TYR A 47 28.05 -21.69 12.49
C TYR A 47 27.81 -23.07 11.87
N ALA A 48 26.91 -23.16 10.89
CA ALA A 48 26.62 -24.43 10.22
C ALA A 48 27.82 -25.03 9.48
N ALA A 49 28.68 -24.18 8.87
CA ALA A 49 29.88 -24.63 8.17
C ALA A 49 30.97 -25.17 9.13
N ASN A 50 31.11 -24.60 10.33
CA ASN A 50 32.17 -24.96 11.26
C ASN A 50 31.71 -25.95 12.34
N PHE A 51 30.43 -25.95 12.64
CA PHE A 51 29.77 -26.86 13.59
C PHE A 51 28.64 -27.59 12.87
N PRO A 52 28.96 -28.54 11.96
CA PRO A 52 27.91 -29.29 11.29
C PRO A 52 27.01 -29.89 12.36
N ALA A 53 25.74 -29.56 12.30
CA ALA A 53 24.76 -30.09 13.21
C ALA A 53 24.91 -31.61 13.21
N ARG A 54 25.25 -32.19 14.36
CA ARG A 54 24.98 -33.60 14.56
C ARG A 54 23.48 -33.68 14.41
N LEU A 55 23.05 -34.18 13.26
CA LEU A 55 21.65 -34.58 13.04
C LEU A 55 21.32 -35.51 14.19
N VAL A 56 20.70 -34.99 15.23
CA VAL A 56 19.97 -35.81 16.17
C VAL A 56 18.82 -36.30 15.32
N ASN A 57 19.03 -37.38 14.60
CA ASN A 57 18.04 -38.04 13.79
C ASN A 57 17.02 -38.60 14.77
N ILE A 58 16.08 -37.73 15.22
CA ILE A 58 14.97 -38.14 16.06
C ILE A 58 14.08 -38.98 15.15
N GLN A 59 14.23 -40.29 15.25
CA GLN A 59 13.45 -41.22 14.45
C GLN A 59 11.98 -41.19 14.96
N PHE A 60 11.08 -41.04 14.03
CA PHE A 60 9.66 -41.27 14.28
C PHE A 60 9.45 -42.76 14.55
N SER A 61 8.75 -43.11 15.64
CA SER A 61 8.36 -44.47 15.96
C SER A 61 7.24 -44.96 15.01
N ASP A 62 7.05 -46.26 14.94
CA ASP A 62 5.92 -46.84 14.16
C ASP A 62 4.59 -46.25 14.59
N ARG A 63 4.41 -45.95 15.87
CA ARG A 63 3.20 -45.30 16.41
C ARG A 63 3.05 -43.87 15.88
N ASP A 64 4.14 -43.07 15.78
CA ASP A 64 4.09 -41.72 15.23
C ASP A 64 3.70 -41.76 13.74
N LEU A 65 4.28 -42.69 12.99
CA LEU A 65 3.98 -42.88 11.57
C LEU A 65 2.53 -43.37 11.33
N GLU A 66 2.02 -44.23 12.20
CA GLU A 66 0.62 -44.68 12.15
C GLU A 66 -0.32 -43.51 12.42
N TYR A 67 -0.04 -42.72 13.46
CA TYR A 67 -0.79 -41.51 13.78
C TYR A 67 -0.86 -40.55 12.60
N VAL A 68 0.29 -40.23 11.96
CA VAL A 68 0.36 -39.36 10.80
C VAL A 68 -0.47 -39.88 9.63
N LYS A 69 -0.36 -41.18 9.33
CA LYS A 69 -1.17 -41.83 8.27
C LYS A 69 -2.66 -41.71 8.49
N LYS A 70 -3.08 -41.82 9.76
CA LYS A 70 -4.49 -41.75 10.17
C LYS A 70 -5.02 -40.32 10.15
N ARG A 71 -4.26 -39.36 10.68
CA ARG A 71 -4.70 -37.96 10.91
C ARG A 71 -4.67 -37.12 9.66
N LYS A 72 -3.64 -37.22 8.84
CA LYS A 72 -3.36 -36.58 7.56
C LYS A 72 -3.32 -35.04 7.63
N THR A 73 -4.33 -34.37 8.17
CA THR A 73 -4.44 -32.91 8.17
C THR A 73 -4.67 -32.40 9.60
N ILE A 74 -3.94 -31.35 9.97
CA ILE A 74 -4.04 -30.62 11.23
C ILE A 74 -4.57 -29.22 10.94
N THR A 75 -5.57 -28.78 11.71
CA THR A 75 -6.12 -27.43 11.61
C THR A 75 -5.40 -26.48 12.56
N VAL A 76 -4.95 -25.33 12.01
CA VAL A 76 -4.16 -24.34 12.72
C VAL A 76 -4.94 -23.04 12.85
N ALA A 77 -5.25 -22.62 14.07
CA ALA A 77 -5.86 -21.31 14.34
C ALA A 77 -4.82 -20.21 14.24
N VAL A 78 -5.10 -19.18 13.46
CA VAL A 78 -4.22 -18.03 13.26
C VAL A 78 -5.03 -16.73 13.20
N PRO A 79 -4.57 -15.64 13.83
CA PRO A 79 -5.13 -14.32 13.59
C PRO A 79 -4.68 -13.81 12.21
N GLU A 80 -5.54 -13.05 11.53
CA GLU A 80 -5.20 -12.46 10.24
C GLU A 80 -4.04 -11.47 10.38
N ASN A 81 -3.03 -11.59 9.50
CA ASN A 81 -1.92 -10.65 9.37
C ASN A 81 -1.16 -10.34 10.68
N TRP A 82 -0.66 -11.38 11.34
CA TRP A 82 0.18 -11.28 12.51
C TRP A 82 1.68 -11.43 12.16
N TYR A 83 2.26 -10.35 11.67
CA TYR A 83 3.69 -10.27 11.35
C TYR A 83 4.58 -10.50 12.62
N PRO A 84 5.71 -11.20 12.51
CA PRO A 84 6.24 -11.92 11.34
C PRO A 84 5.81 -13.40 11.27
N PHE A 85 4.90 -13.83 12.13
CA PHE A 85 4.54 -15.25 12.27
C PHE A 85 3.61 -15.75 11.18
N TYR A 86 2.63 -14.92 10.83
CA TYR A 86 1.64 -15.26 9.82
C TYR A 86 1.14 -14.01 9.07
N CYS A 87 1.20 -14.06 7.73
CA CYS A 87 0.57 -13.09 6.86
C CYS A 87 -0.06 -13.81 5.66
N LYS A 88 -1.22 -13.31 5.22
CA LYS A 88 -1.84 -13.75 3.98
C LYS A 88 -1.44 -12.81 2.86
N GLU A 89 -0.70 -13.30 1.89
CA GLU A 89 -0.29 -12.50 0.74
C GLU A 89 -1.48 -12.30 -0.21
N THR A 90 -1.86 -11.04 -0.43
CA THR A 90 -3.08 -10.69 -1.19
C THR A 90 -2.93 -11.00 -2.68
N SER A 91 -1.69 -11.00 -3.20
CA SER A 91 -1.38 -11.15 -4.63
C SER A 91 -1.33 -12.60 -5.13
N GLN A 92 -1.02 -13.58 -4.26
CA GLN A 92 -0.75 -14.95 -4.69
C GLN A 92 -1.57 -16.05 -3.98
N LYS A 93 -2.48 -15.72 -3.07
CA LYS A 93 -3.18 -16.68 -2.18
C LYS A 93 -2.22 -17.54 -1.32
N ASN A 94 -0.97 -17.14 -1.19
CA ASN A 94 0.03 -17.85 -0.41
C ASN A 94 0.02 -17.37 1.04
N HIS A 95 0.31 -18.30 1.94
CA HIS A 95 0.55 -18.03 3.34
C HIS A 95 2.05 -17.85 3.54
N VAL A 96 2.45 -16.81 4.25
CA VAL A 96 3.86 -16.51 4.52
C VAL A 96 4.04 -16.18 6.00
N GLY A 97 5.22 -16.45 6.52
CA GLY A 97 5.57 -16.16 7.90
C GLY A 97 6.39 -17.25 8.55
N ILE A 98 7.01 -16.92 9.68
CA ILE A 98 7.87 -17.85 10.44
C ILE A 98 7.13 -19.16 10.76
N MET A 99 5.89 -19.05 11.23
CA MET A 99 5.06 -20.22 11.58
C MET A 99 4.77 -21.07 10.35
N VAL A 100 4.49 -20.45 9.19
CA VAL A 100 4.20 -21.17 7.94
C VAL A 100 5.43 -21.96 7.49
N ASP A 101 6.61 -21.32 7.47
CA ASP A 101 7.86 -21.98 7.08
C ASP A 101 8.22 -23.14 8.01
N VAL A 102 7.95 -23.01 9.32
CA VAL A 102 8.15 -24.09 10.30
C VAL A 102 7.19 -25.24 10.03
N LEU A 103 5.90 -24.94 9.74
CA LEU A 103 4.91 -25.98 9.42
C LEU A 103 5.24 -26.68 8.10
N ASP A 104 5.75 -25.98 7.10
CA ASP A 104 6.23 -26.59 5.85
C ASP A 104 7.39 -27.56 6.13
N LYS A 105 8.33 -27.19 6.99
CA LYS A 105 9.40 -28.11 7.43
C LYS A 105 8.86 -29.32 8.20
N ILE A 106 7.88 -29.10 9.09
CA ILE A 106 7.21 -30.19 9.79
C ILE A 106 6.50 -31.13 8.79
N LYS A 107 5.85 -30.58 7.78
CA LYS A 107 5.25 -31.35 6.68
C LYS A 107 6.30 -32.18 5.94
N ASP A 108 7.44 -31.60 5.59
CA ASP A 108 8.55 -32.31 4.92
C ASP A 108 9.05 -33.51 5.76
N PHE A 109 9.11 -33.37 7.11
CA PHE A 109 9.55 -34.44 8.00
C PHE A 109 8.52 -35.50 8.26
N THR A 110 7.24 -35.10 8.34
CA THR A 110 6.18 -35.98 8.84
C THR A 110 5.21 -36.45 7.76
N GLY A 111 4.99 -35.64 6.74
CA GLY A 111 3.93 -35.83 5.76
C GLY A 111 2.55 -35.32 6.21
N LEU A 112 2.47 -34.62 7.35
CA LEU A 112 1.23 -33.96 7.81
C LEU A 112 0.93 -32.74 6.95
N ASP A 113 -0.32 -32.61 6.53
CA ASP A 113 -0.83 -31.38 5.90
C ASP A 113 -1.39 -30.43 6.96
N PHE A 114 -1.29 -29.13 6.71
CA PHE A 114 -1.82 -28.08 7.57
C PHE A 114 -2.87 -27.25 6.85
N SER A 115 -3.98 -26.97 7.53
CA SER A 115 -5.05 -26.09 7.07
C SER A 115 -5.29 -24.98 8.07
N TYR A 116 -5.57 -23.76 7.61
CA TYR A 116 -5.65 -22.58 8.46
C TYR A 116 -7.09 -22.19 8.75
N VAL A 117 -7.39 -21.94 10.03
CA VAL A 117 -8.64 -21.37 10.51
C VAL A 117 -8.38 -19.95 11.00
N TYR A 118 -9.02 -18.97 10.35
CA TYR A 118 -8.75 -17.57 10.59
C TYR A 118 -9.58 -16.99 11.74
N ALA A 119 -8.94 -16.15 12.54
CA ALA A 119 -9.55 -15.40 13.62
C ALA A 119 -9.32 -13.90 13.41
N LYS A 120 -10.22 -13.05 13.92
CA LYS A 120 -10.11 -11.60 13.81
C LYS A 120 -8.92 -11.02 14.57
N ASN A 121 -8.61 -11.62 15.72
CA ASN A 121 -7.54 -11.19 16.60
C ASN A 121 -6.92 -12.43 17.30
N TYR A 122 -5.91 -12.17 18.11
CA TYR A 122 -5.20 -13.24 18.83
C TYR A 122 -6.08 -13.97 19.85
N SER A 123 -6.91 -13.25 20.60
CA SER A 123 -7.82 -13.83 21.59
C SER A 123 -8.87 -14.76 20.94
N ASP A 124 -9.41 -14.34 19.79
CA ASP A 124 -10.33 -15.18 19.01
C ASP A 124 -9.65 -16.47 18.53
N ALA A 125 -8.36 -16.40 18.12
CA ALA A 125 -7.59 -17.58 17.70
C ALA A 125 -7.41 -18.56 18.89
N VAL A 126 -7.10 -18.07 20.08
CA VAL A 126 -7.04 -18.86 21.30
C VAL A 126 -8.40 -19.57 21.56
N HIS A 127 -9.50 -18.83 21.46
CA HIS A 127 -10.84 -19.39 21.65
C HIS A 127 -11.23 -20.45 20.62
N LEU A 128 -10.76 -20.35 19.36
CA LEU A 128 -10.99 -21.41 18.37
C LEU A 128 -10.39 -22.74 18.80
N VAL A 129 -9.17 -22.71 19.37
CA VAL A 129 -8.51 -23.92 19.87
C VAL A 129 -9.20 -24.44 21.12
N GLN A 130 -9.52 -23.60 22.10
CA GLN A 130 -10.24 -23.97 23.31
C GLN A 130 -11.58 -24.65 23.04
N ARG A 131 -12.27 -24.25 21.97
CA ARG A 131 -13.57 -24.81 21.55
C ARG A 131 -13.45 -26.04 20.63
N GLY A 132 -12.23 -26.50 20.36
CA GLY A 132 -11.97 -27.63 19.45
C GLY A 132 -12.30 -27.38 17.98
N LYS A 133 -12.37 -26.09 17.56
CA LYS A 133 -12.57 -25.71 16.17
C LYS A 133 -11.26 -25.68 15.36
N ALA A 134 -10.14 -25.73 16.04
CA ALA A 134 -8.81 -25.94 15.49
C ALA A 134 -8.02 -26.86 16.40
N ASP A 135 -7.12 -27.65 15.83
CA ASP A 135 -6.31 -28.62 16.55
C ASP A 135 -5.17 -27.96 17.33
N ILE A 136 -4.58 -26.89 16.76
CA ILE A 136 -3.48 -26.15 17.36
C ILE A 136 -3.64 -24.64 17.14
N LEU A 137 -3.06 -23.86 18.04
CA LEU A 137 -2.78 -22.43 17.83
C LEU A 137 -1.42 -22.30 17.15
N GLY A 138 -1.32 -21.51 16.10
CA GLY A 138 -0.11 -21.38 15.30
C GLY A 138 1.09 -20.80 16.05
N PHE A 139 0.87 -19.92 17.03
CA PHE A 139 1.90 -19.39 17.91
C PHE A 139 1.26 -18.94 19.23
N PHE A 140 1.95 -19.20 20.33
CA PHE A 140 1.54 -18.78 21.66
C PHE A 140 2.50 -17.71 22.21
N LEU A 141 1.91 -16.66 22.78
CA LEU A 141 2.61 -15.50 23.34
C LEU A 141 2.49 -15.53 24.86
N GLY A 142 3.34 -16.30 25.53
CA GLY A 142 3.35 -16.47 26.96
C GLY A 142 4.17 -17.70 27.39
N ASP A 143 4.20 -17.97 28.66
CA ASP A 143 4.87 -19.14 29.22
C ASP A 143 3.91 -20.34 29.41
N GLU A 144 4.45 -21.44 29.96
CA GLU A 144 3.67 -22.66 30.26
C GLU A 144 2.55 -22.41 31.27
N ASN A 145 2.75 -21.49 32.24
CA ASN A 145 1.76 -21.16 33.25
C ASN A 145 0.59 -20.38 32.62
N ASP A 146 0.91 -19.46 31.72
CA ASP A 146 -0.09 -18.71 30.97
C ASP A 146 -0.94 -19.64 30.10
N ALA A 147 -0.29 -20.57 29.40
CA ALA A 147 -0.97 -21.59 28.60
C ALA A 147 -1.89 -22.47 29.44
N ALA A 148 -1.39 -22.97 30.58
CA ALA A 148 -2.15 -23.82 31.48
C ALA A 148 -3.42 -23.13 32.02
N GLN A 149 -3.36 -21.83 32.36
CA GLN A 149 -4.50 -21.04 32.79
C GLN A 149 -5.56 -20.86 31.70
N LEU A 150 -5.14 -20.88 30.44
CA LEU A 150 -6.04 -20.85 29.30
C LEU A 150 -6.52 -22.26 28.88
N GLY A 151 -6.17 -23.32 29.62
CA GLY A 151 -6.51 -24.70 29.26
C GLY A 151 -5.79 -25.17 28.01
N LEU A 152 -4.55 -24.70 27.79
CA LEU A 152 -3.69 -25.06 26.68
C LEU A 152 -2.40 -25.71 27.18
N ALA A 153 -1.75 -26.48 26.32
CA ALA A 153 -0.41 -27.03 26.55
C ALA A 153 0.49 -26.66 25.38
N LEU A 154 1.76 -26.38 25.67
CA LEU A 154 2.72 -25.90 24.67
C LEU A 154 3.51 -27.06 24.05
N SER A 155 3.82 -26.93 22.77
CA SER A 155 4.86 -27.71 22.11
C SER A 155 6.25 -27.24 22.55
N ALA A 156 7.31 -27.94 22.10
CA ALA A 156 8.65 -27.37 22.07
C ALA A 156 8.65 -26.03 21.31
N SER A 157 9.50 -25.10 21.74
CA SER A 157 9.63 -23.82 21.05
C SER A 157 10.28 -23.99 19.68
N TYR A 158 9.70 -23.37 18.67
CA TYR A 158 10.25 -23.43 17.32
C TYR A 158 11.06 -22.19 16.93
N VAL A 159 10.89 -21.05 17.63
CA VAL A 159 11.66 -19.82 17.43
C VAL A 159 11.63 -18.97 18.70
N SER A 160 12.66 -18.12 18.90
CA SER A 160 12.67 -17.07 19.91
C SER A 160 12.52 -15.71 19.25
N ALA A 161 11.74 -14.83 19.88
CA ALA A 161 11.48 -13.47 19.40
C ALA A 161 11.78 -12.45 20.51
N ASN A 162 12.38 -11.31 20.13
CA ASN A 162 12.70 -10.24 21.06
C ASN A 162 11.44 -9.48 21.48
N ASN A 163 11.42 -9.07 22.75
CA ASN A 163 10.38 -8.19 23.29
C ASN A 163 10.92 -6.78 23.49
N ILE A 164 10.01 -5.83 23.44
CA ILE A 164 10.27 -4.42 23.79
C ILE A 164 9.14 -3.88 24.65
N ILE A 165 9.46 -2.80 25.35
CA ILE A 165 8.44 -1.89 25.89
C ILE A 165 8.32 -0.71 24.93
N VAL A 166 7.09 -0.35 24.59
CA VAL A 166 6.77 0.88 23.88
C VAL A 166 6.04 1.79 24.84
N ARG A 167 6.60 2.97 25.11
CA ARG A 167 6.04 3.97 26.03
C ARG A 167 5.54 5.22 25.29
N ASN A 168 4.66 5.97 25.93
CA ASN A 168 4.39 7.34 25.50
C ASN A 168 5.65 8.21 25.70
N LYS A 169 5.95 9.09 24.75
CA LYS A 169 7.11 10.00 24.83
C LYS A 169 7.07 10.93 26.06
N ALA A 170 5.85 11.28 26.51
CA ALA A 170 5.66 12.14 27.68
C ALA A 170 5.96 11.44 29.03
N CYS A 171 6.01 10.09 29.04
CA CYS A 171 6.26 9.31 30.26
C CYS A 171 7.71 8.79 30.28
N SER A 172 8.32 8.66 31.45
CA SER A 172 9.56 7.94 31.65
C SER A 172 9.27 6.49 32.00
N TYR A 173 10.12 5.56 31.53
CA TYR A 173 10.04 4.15 31.91
C TYR A 173 11.45 3.65 32.28
N PRO A 174 11.62 2.92 33.40
CA PRO A 174 10.61 2.61 34.43
C PRO A 174 10.31 3.83 35.33
N ALA A 175 9.06 3.94 35.79
CA ALA A 175 8.64 4.91 36.78
C ALA A 175 7.48 4.34 37.64
N PRO A 176 7.25 4.82 38.87
CA PRO A 176 6.09 4.44 39.67
C PRO A 176 4.81 5.08 39.09
N GLY A 177 3.68 4.46 39.33
CA GLY A 177 2.36 5.01 38.98
C GLY A 177 1.94 4.79 37.53
N LEU A 178 2.69 4.03 36.73
CA LEU A 178 2.40 3.82 35.31
C LEU A 178 1.19 2.92 35.07
N VAL A 179 0.40 3.30 34.05
CA VAL A 179 -0.70 2.50 33.50
C VAL A 179 -0.19 1.66 32.32
N GLY A 180 -0.23 0.35 32.49
CA GLY A 180 0.15 -0.60 31.42
C GLY A 180 -1.03 -0.92 30.51
N ALA A 181 -0.81 -0.89 29.18
CA ALA A 181 -1.72 -1.43 28.20
C ALA A 181 -1.41 -2.92 27.98
N LEU A 182 -2.42 -3.77 28.04
CA LEU A 182 -2.29 -5.21 27.87
C LEU A 182 -3.26 -5.69 26.79
N VAL A 183 -2.81 -6.58 25.94
CA VAL A 183 -3.69 -7.25 24.99
C VAL A 183 -4.44 -8.37 25.70
N GLU A 184 -5.73 -8.54 25.41
CA GLU A 184 -6.53 -9.64 25.95
C GLU A 184 -5.85 -10.99 25.73
N SER A 185 -5.99 -11.89 26.68
CA SER A 185 -5.31 -13.21 26.71
C SER A 185 -3.77 -13.17 26.84
N GLN A 186 -3.19 -12.01 27.16
CA GLN A 186 -1.76 -11.86 27.48
C GLN A 186 -1.56 -11.39 28.91
N ARG A 187 -0.32 -11.47 29.42
CA ARG A 187 0.11 -11.00 30.74
C ARG A 187 1.45 -10.33 30.67
N PHE A 188 1.72 -9.45 31.62
CA PHE A 188 3.06 -8.95 31.81
C PHE A 188 3.95 -10.05 32.44
N PRO A 189 5.18 -10.26 31.94
CA PRO A 189 6.12 -11.17 32.56
C PRO A 189 6.53 -10.67 33.94
N SER A 190 7.04 -11.58 34.76
CA SER A 190 7.63 -11.24 36.07
C SER A 190 8.78 -10.24 35.87
N GLY A 191 8.68 -9.08 36.51
CA GLY A 191 9.65 -7.97 36.37
C GLY A 191 9.14 -6.75 35.64
N ILE A 192 8.00 -6.86 34.95
CA ILE A 192 7.28 -5.71 34.38
C ILE A 192 6.05 -5.48 35.23
N SER A 193 6.02 -4.34 35.92
CA SER A 193 4.88 -3.96 36.79
C SER A 193 4.23 -2.68 36.32
N ALA A 194 2.91 -2.66 36.39
CA ALA A 194 2.08 -1.47 36.20
C ALA A 194 1.22 -1.26 37.44
N GLU A 195 0.97 -0.02 37.85
CA GLU A 195 0.05 0.28 38.95
C GLU A 195 -1.39 -0.05 38.55
N LYS A 196 -1.74 0.22 37.31
CA LYS A 196 -3.03 -0.14 36.71
C LYS A 196 -2.80 -0.81 35.37
N ILE A 197 -3.65 -1.79 35.06
CA ILE A 197 -3.63 -2.49 33.77
C ILE A 197 -4.96 -2.20 33.07
N ARG A 198 -4.86 -1.81 31.80
CA ARG A 198 -6.01 -1.69 30.89
C ARG A 198 -5.88 -2.71 29.78
N SER A 199 -6.93 -3.51 29.57
CA SER A 199 -6.96 -4.53 28.53
C SER A 199 -7.59 -4.02 27.26
N TYR A 200 -7.01 -4.43 26.12
CA TYR A 200 -7.44 -4.05 24.79
C TYR A 200 -7.55 -5.28 23.89
N PRO A 201 -8.47 -5.28 22.90
CA PRO A 201 -8.70 -6.44 22.05
C PRO A 201 -7.53 -6.78 21.12
N GLY A 202 -6.62 -5.83 20.86
CA GLY A 202 -5.48 -6.03 19.99
C GLY A 202 -4.33 -5.07 20.23
N ILE A 203 -3.17 -5.35 19.62
CA ILE A 203 -1.95 -4.52 19.75
C ILE A 203 -2.19 -3.12 19.18
N LYS A 204 -2.93 -2.98 18.08
CA LYS A 204 -3.25 -1.70 17.47
C LYS A 204 -3.97 -0.77 18.44
N GLU A 205 -5.02 -1.27 19.09
CA GLU A 205 -5.83 -0.53 20.05
C GLU A 205 -4.99 -0.16 21.29
N ALA A 206 -4.18 -1.09 21.76
CA ALA A 206 -3.27 -0.87 22.87
C ALA A 206 -2.19 0.19 22.54
N LEU A 207 -1.57 0.13 21.37
CA LEU A 207 -0.62 1.16 20.90
C LEU A 207 -1.30 2.53 20.72
N ALA A 208 -2.53 2.57 20.21
CA ALA A 208 -3.30 3.79 20.08
C ALA A 208 -3.59 4.45 21.45
N ALA A 209 -3.92 3.64 22.46
CA ALA A 209 -4.13 4.11 23.83
C ALA A 209 -2.82 4.66 24.44
N VAL A 210 -1.68 4.02 24.21
CA VAL A 210 -0.38 4.55 24.63
C VAL A 210 -0.04 5.83 23.87
N ASN A 211 -0.31 5.88 22.57
CA ASN A 211 -0.04 7.07 21.74
C ASN A 211 -0.88 8.30 22.18
N SER A 212 -2.13 8.08 22.60
CA SER A 212 -3.02 9.15 23.11
C SER A 212 -2.74 9.55 24.56
N GLY A 213 -1.95 8.77 25.32
CA GLY A 213 -1.70 8.99 26.75
C GLY A 213 -2.80 8.41 27.65
N GLU A 214 -3.69 7.58 27.13
CA GLU A 214 -4.66 6.83 27.93
C GLU A 214 -3.98 5.72 28.75
N ALA A 215 -2.92 5.12 28.21
CA ALA A 215 -1.97 4.25 28.90
C ALA A 215 -0.55 4.78 28.71
N ASP A 216 0.37 4.40 29.61
CA ASP A 216 1.74 4.91 29.61
C ASP A 216 2.68 4.02 28.79
N PHE A 217 2.49 2.73 28.81
CA PHE A 217 3.32 1.78 28.09
C PHE A 217 2.58 0.49 27.71
N ILE A 218 3.15 -0.23 26.75
CA ILE A 218 2.79 -1.58 26.36
C ILE A 218 4.06 -2.43 26.25
N TYR A 219 3.95 -3.71 26.61
CA TYR A 219 5.01 -4.72 26.43
C TYR A 219 4.58 -5.75 25.39
N GLY A 220 5.50 -6.19 24.54
CA GLY A 220 5.26 -7.28 23.61
C GLY A 220 6.36 -7.43 22.56
N LEU A 221 6.08 -8.18 21.51
CA LEU A 221 7.05 -8.52 20.46
C LEU A 221 7.51 -7.30 19.67
N SER A 222 8.83 -7.10 19.62
CA SER A 222 9.48 -5.98 18.95
C SER A 222 9.03 -5.83 17.50
N SER A 223 9.18 -6.89 16.70
CA SER A 223 8.86 -6.87 15.28
C SER A 223 7.40 -6.50 14.98
N LYS A 224 6.47 -7.00 15.78
CA LYS A 224 5.03 -6.67 15.61
C LYS A 224 4.73 -5.24 16.00
N MET A 225 5.28 -4.77 17.12
CA MET A 225 5.06 -3.39 17.57
C MET A 225 5.68 -2.38 16.62
N GLU A 226 6.91 -2.60 16.16
CA GLU A 226 7.60 -1.72 15.21
C GLU A 226 6.84 -1.62 13.88
N GLN A 227 6.34 -2.75 13.38
CA GLN A 227 5.49 -2.76 12.19
C GLN A 227 4.21 -1.95 12.39
N ASP A 228 3.49 -2.15 13.51
CA ASP A 228 2.23 -1.47 13.75
C ASP A 228 2.45 0.04 14.01
N ILE A 229 3.54 0.42 14.70
CA ILE A 229 3.92 1.83 14.89
C ILE A 229 4.15 2.50 13.53
N SER A 230 4.90 1.88 12.65
CA SER A 230 5.17 2.38 11.30
C SER A 230 3.88 2.44 10.47
N ARG A 231 3.13 1.34 10.44
CA ARG A 231 1.92 1.20 9.61
C ARG A 231 0.81 2.20 9.97
N TYR A 232 0.63 2.48 11.27
CA TYR A 232 -0.41 3.40 11.75
C TYR A 232 0.12 4.79 12.05
N HIS A 233 1.39 5.07 11.75
CA HIS A 233 2.04 6.39 11.90
C HIS A 233 1.89 6.98 13.31
N PHE A 234 2.06 6.16 14.36
CA PHE A 234 2.03 6.64 15.73
C PHE A 234 3.26 7.52 16.02
N THR A 235 3.03 8.78 16.41
CA THR A 235 4.09 9.79 16.55
C THR A 235 4.56 10.01 17.98
N ASN A 236 3.72 9.66 18.98
CA ASN A 236 4.01 9.89 20.40
C ASN A 236 4.59 8.67 21.12
N LEU A 237 5.03 7.68 20.38
CA LEU A 237 5.58 6.43 20.91
C LEU A 237 7.10 6.43 20.86
N ALA A 238 7.73 5.85 21.89
CA ALA A 238 9.17 5.61 21.96
C ALA A 238 9.42 4.17 22.43
N PRO A 239 10.15 3.34 21.63
CA PRO A 239 10.56 2.00 22.04
C PRO A 239 11.62 2.08 23.13
N VAL A 240 11.55 1.16 24.08
CA VAL A 240 12.57 0.91 25.11
C VAL A 240 13.04 -0.52 24.96
N THR A 241 14.29 -0.67 24.53
CA THR A 241 14.89 -1.99 24.33
C THR A 241 15.19 -2.63 25.67
N LEU A 242 14.73 -3.85 25.86
CA LEU A 242 15.06 -4.69 27.01
C LEU A 242 16.23 -5.59 26.66
N VAL A 243 17.23 -5.66 27.53
CA VAL A 243 18.39 -6.49 27.29
C VAL A 243 18.05 -7.97 27.54
N ASN A 244 18.25 -8.83 26.55
CA ASN A 244 18.03 -10.28 26.60
C ASN A 244 16.60 -10.70 26.96
N ASP A 245 15.60 -9.87 26.68
CA ASP A 245 14.19 -10.25 26.88
C ASP A 245 13.64 -10.88 25.60
N GLN A 246 13.53 -12.20 25.61
CA GLN A 246 13.06 -13.01 24.49
C GLN A 246 11.94 -13.93 24.94
N SER A 247 10.88 -13.98 24.13
CA SER A 247 9.83 -14.99 24.28
C SER A 247 10.13 -16.20 23.39
N ALA A 248 10.04 -17.38 23.99
CA ALA A 248 10.03 -18.64 23.29
C ALA A 248 8.64 -18.86 22.66
N ILE A 249 8.58 -18.99 21.34
CA ILE A 249 7.32 -19.14 20.62
C ILE A 249 7.10 -20.62 20.32
N SER A 250 5.92 -21.12 20.72
CA SER A 250 5.49 -22.51 20.61
C SER A 250 4.11 -22.62 19.96
N PHE A 251 3.79 -23.77 19.43
CA PHE A 251 2.39 -24.13 19.16
C PHE A 251 1.68 -24.40 20.47
N ALA A 252 0.38 -24.14 20.55
CA ALA A 252 -0.43 -24.52 21.72
C ALA A 252 -1.57 -25.45 21.32
N LEU A 253 -1.79 -26.48 22.12
CA LEU A 253 -2.81 -27.50 21.94
C LEU A 253 -3.86 -27.40 23.03
N PRO A 254 -5.14 -27.73 22.75
CA PRO A 254 -6.18 -27.73 23.79
C PRO A 254 -5.97 -28.83 24.81
N THR A 255 -6.42 -28.62 26.05
CA THR A 255 -6.45 -29.70 27.07
C THR A 255 -7.88 -30.31 27.15
N PRO A 256 -8.00 -31.65 27.20
CA PRO A 256 -6.92 -32.66 27.28
C PRO A 256 -6.13 -32.77 25.97
N VAL A 257 -4.80 -32.81 26.13
CA VAL A 257 -3.85 -32.81 25.01
C VAL A 257 -3.92 -34.14 24.25
N ASP A 258 -3.89 -34.10 22.93
CA ASP A 258 -3.57 -35.26 22.09
C ASP A 258 -2.05 -35.58 22.22
N PRO A 259 -1.67 -36.64 22.94
CA PRO A 259 -0.27 -36.92 23.25
C PRO A 259 0.53 -37.32 21.99
N ASP A 260 -0.12 -37.92 20.99
CA ASP A 260 0.54 -38.37 19.79
C ASP A 260 0.82 -37.17 18.88
N LEU A 261 -0.14 -36.24 18.77
CA LEU A 261 0.10 -34.95 18.04
C LEU A 261 1.24 -34.15 18.66
N LEU A 262 1.22 -33.97 20.00
CA LEU A 262 2.25 -33.22 20.70
C LEU A 262 3.62 -33.89 20.54
N THR A 263 3.69 -35.21 20.59
CA THR A 263 4.94 -35.96 20.40
C THR A 263 5.50 -35.79 18.98
N VAL A 264 4.66 -35.90 17.96
CA VAL A 264 5.04 -35.72 16.55
C VAL A 264 5.52 -34.29 16.29
N LEU A 265 4.80 -33.30 16.77
CA LEU A 265 5.21 -31.88 16.65
C LEU A 265 6.55 -31.63 17.33
N ASN A 266 6.71 -32.08 18.59
CA ASN A 266 7.96 -31.89 19.34
C ASN A 266 9.16 -32.58 18.67
N LYS A 267 8.98 -33.78 18.14
CA LYS A 267 10.03 -34.47 17.41
C LYS A 267 10.41 -33.72 16.13
N ALA A 268 9.43 -33.24 15.37
CA ALA A 268 9.68 -32.49 14.15
C ALA A 268 10.35 -31.15 14.42
N ILE A 269 9.89 -30.40 15.44
CA ILE A 269 10.50 -29.12 15.86
C ILE A 269 11.95 -29.32 16.33
N ASN A 270 12.23 -30.39 17.10
CA ASN A 270 13.58 -30.67 17.60
C ASN A 270 14.53 -31.18 16.49
N ASN A 271 14.02 -31.58 15.35
CA ASN A 271 14.83 -31.87 14.16
C ASN A 271 15.27 -30.59 13.42
N LEU A 272 14.65 -29.44 13.68
CA LEU A 272 15.09 -28.15 13.13
C LEU A 272 16.40 -27.73 13.82
N SER A 273 17.45 -27.54 13.05
CA SER A 273 18.72 -26.97 13.55
C SER A 273 18.55 -25.49 13.90
N GLU A 274 19.43 -24.98 14.80
CA GLU A 274 19.45 -23.54 15.13
C GLU A 274 19.76 -22.66 13.92
N SER A 275 20.54 -23.15 12.96
CA SER A 275 20.79 -22.45 11.70
C SER A 275 19.53 -22.33 10.85
N GLU A 276 18.75 -23.38 10.71
CA GLU A 276 17.46 -23.34 9.99
C GLU A 276 16.46 -22.40 10.65
N ARG A 277 16.34 -22.45 11.98
CA ARG A 277 15.49 -21.52 12.74
C ARG A 277 15.89 -20.06 12.51
N THR A 278 17.20 -19.79 12.49
CA THR A 278 17.74 -18.44 12.24
C THR A 278 17.46 -17.98 10.81
N VAL A 279 17.66 -18.85 9.82
CA VAL A 279 17.37 -18.53 8.41
C VAL A 279 15.87 -18.27 8.20
N ILE A 280 15.00 -19.11 8.75
CA ILE A 280 13.54 -18.91 8.71
C ILE A 280 13.16 -17.55 9.32
N ARG A 281 13.70 -17.25 10.52
CA ARG A 281 13.43 -15.99 11.21
C ARG A 281 13.86 -14.79 10.38
N ASN A 282 15.13 -14.76 9.92
CA ASN A 282 15.69 -13.61 9.21
C ASN A 282 14.98 -13.38 7.88
N ARG A 283 14.73 -14.44 7.09
CA ARG A 283 13.97 -14.34 5.83
C ARG A 283 12.61 -13.66 6.01
N ASN A 284 11.89 -14.02 7.06
CA ASN A 284 10.56 -13.46 7.32
C ASN A 284 10.61 -12.05 7.90
N LEU A 285 11.65 -11.69 8.65
CA LEU A 285 11.83 -10.33 9.14
C LEU A 285 12.18 -9.35 8.00
N GLU A 286 12.93 -9.81 6.99
CA GLU A 286 13.32 -8.99 5.84
C GLU A 286 12.20 -8.85 4.80
N SER A 287 11.55 -9.97 4.44
CA SER A 287 10.68 -10.02 3.25
C SER A 287 9.31 -9.39 3.45
N ILE A 288 8.76 -9.39 4.67
CA ILE A 288 7.38 -8.96 4.93
C ILE A 288 7.29 -7.46 5.28
N GLY A 289 8.41 -6.82 5.60
CA GLY A 289 8.47 -5.39 5.96
C GLY A 289 8.51 -4.40 4.78
N VAL A 290 8.74 -4.86 3.54
CA VAL A 290 9.22 -3.97 2.47
C VAL A 290 8.24 -3.80 1.28
N ASN A 291 7.17 -4.58 1.13
CA ASN A 291 6.51 -4.73 -0.17
C ASN A 291 5.08 -4.21 -0.35
N GLU A 292 4.55 -3.38 0.52
CA GLU A 292 3.37 -2.59 0.13
C GLU A 292 3.76 -1.11 0.04
N PHE A 293 4.00 -0.62 -1.19
CA PHE A 293 4.10 0.82 -1.43
C PHE A 293 2.76 1.46 -1.02
N SER A 294 2.74 2.02 0.17
CA SER A 294 1.62 2.80 0.65
C SER A 294 1.82 4.27 0.28
N LEU A 295 0.84 4.84 -0.43
CA LEU A 295 0.86 6.29 -0.72
C LEU A 295 0.94 7.12 0.57
N THR A 296 0.32 6.65 1.64
CA THR A 296 0.38 7.26 2.97
C THR A 296 1.81 7.26 3.51
N ASP A 297 2.53 6.14 3.41
CA ASP A 297 3.93 6.03 3.86
C ASP A 297 4.84 6.98 3.08
N PHE A 298 4.63 7.08 1.75
CA PHE A 298 5.37 8.04 0.93
C PHE A 298 5.11 9.49 1.35
N ILE A 299 3.85 9.86 1.65
CA ILE A 299 3.47 11.21 2.09
C ILE A 299 4.16 11.56 3.41
N TYR A 300 4.12 10.64 4.39
CA TYR A 300 4.72 10.87 5.70
C TYR A 300 6.25 10.83 5.69
N ALA A 301 6.84 9.95 4.89
CA ALA A 301 8.29 9.86 4.75
C ALA A 301 8.89 11.04 3.97
N ASN A 302 8.16 11.61 2.99
CA ASN A 302 8.66 12.64 2.08
C ASN A 302 7.66 13.79 1.89
N PRO A 303 7.25 14.51 2.96
CA PRO A 303 6.19 15.51 2.89
C PRO A 303 6.52 16.67 1.94
N LEU A 304 7.80 17.10 1.89
CA LEU A 304 8.24 18.17 0.98
C LEU A 304 8.19 17.72 -0.49
N GLN A 305 8.63 16.49 -0.79
CA GLN A 305 8.58 15.97 -2.18
C GLN A 305 7.14 15.81 -2.64
N PHE A 306 6.25 15.31 -1.79
CA PHE A 306 4.82 15.20 -2.08
C PHE A 306 4.20 16.57 -2.35
N MET A 307 4.52 17.60 -1.56
CA MET A 307 4.06 18.97 -1.76
C MET A 307 4.54 19.53 -3.12
N PHE A 308 5.79 19.28 -3.52
CA PHE A 308 6.29 19.68 -4.83
C PHE A 308 5.58 18.99 -5.99
N ILE A 309 5.27 17.68 -5.85
CA ILE A 309 4.51 16.94 -6.87
C ILE A 309 3.12 17.53 -7.04
N VAL A 310 2.41 17.80 -5.93
CA VAL A 310 1.07 18.41 -5.96
C VAL A 310 1.11 19.80 -6.60
N MET A 311 2.08 20.64 -6.21
CA MET A 311 2.27 21.97 -6.79
C MET A 311 2.56 21.91 -8.30
N PHE A 312 3.38 20.96 -8.74
CA PHE A 312 3.68 20.75 -10.16
C PHE A 312 2.41 20.35 -10.94
N VAL A 313 1.64 19.41 -10.44
CA VAL A 313 0.37 18.97 -11.07
C VAL A 313 -0.62 20.15 -11.17
N LEU A 314 -0.78 20.94 -10.10
CA LEU A 314 -1.63 22.11 -10.09
C LEU A 314 -1.17 23.16 -11.10
N SER A 315 0.14 23.38 -11.22
CA SER A 315 0.73 24.30 -12.21
C SER A 315 0.43 23.88 -13.65
N VAL A 316 0.56 22.57 -13.96
CA VAL A 316 0.23 22.01 -15.27
C VAL A 316 -1.26 22.17 -15.58
N LEU A 317 -2.14 21.89 -14.63
CA LEU A 317 -3.59 22.07 -14.80
C LEU A 317 -3.96 23.53 -15.00
N PHE A 318 -3.33 24.45 -14.25
CA PHE A 318 -3.55 25.89 -14.40
C PHE A 318 -3.12 26.40 -15.77
N THR A 319 -1.95 25.99 -16.25
CA THR A 319 -1.48 26.37 -17.60
C THR A 319 -2.38 25.81 -18.71
N ALA A 320 -2.83 24.56 -18.57
CA ALA A 320 -3.79 23.97 -19.50
C ALA A 320 -5.13 24.72 -19.53
N LEU A 321 -5.62 25.16 -18.38
CA LEU A 321 -6.83 25.97 -18.26
C LEU A 321 -6.67 27.33 -18.97
N LEU A 322 -5.53 28.01 -18.75
CA LEU A 322 -5.26 29.30 -19.42
C LEU A 322 -5.19 29.15 -20.94
N LEU A 323 -4.56 28.09 -21.44
CA LEU A 323 -4.50 27.79 -22.87
C LEU A 323 -5.90 27.50 -23.45
N ALA A 324 -6.73 26.77 -22.72
CA ALA A 324 -8.11 26.48 -23.14
C ALA A 324 -8.98 27.73 -23.20
N ILE A 325 -8.85 28.64 -22.22
CA ILE A 325 -9.54 29.94 -22.22
C ILE A 325 -9.07 30.80 -23.41
N GLY A 326 -7.76 30.87 -23.61
CA GLY A 326 -7.17 31.62 -24.75
C GLY A 326 -7.62 31.09 -26.11
N ALA A 327 -7.71 29.76 -26.27
CA ALA A 327 -8.23 29.13 -27.48
C ALA A 327 -9.71 29.47 -27.74
N ARG A 328 -10.54 29.41 -26.68
CA ARG A 328 -11.96 29.78 -26.77
C ARG A 328 -12.17 31.25 -27.14
N MET A 329 -11.37 32.17 -26.57
CA MET A 329 -11.44 33.59 -26.91
C MET A 329 -11.07 33.83 -28.37
N LYS A 330 -10.01 33.21 -28.89
CA LYS A 330 -9.62 33.27 -30.30
C LYS A 330 -10.71 32.74 -31.22
N ALA A 331 -11.31 31.63 -30.89
CA ALA A 331 -12.40 31.00 -31.66
C ALA A 331 -13.61 31.93 -31.77
N THR A 332 -14.03 32.58 -30.67
CA THR A 332 -15.16 33.57 -30.70
C THR A 332 -14.86 34.78 -31.52
N VAL A 333 -13.67 35.30 -31.50
CA VAL A 333 -13.25 36.45 -32.35
C VAL A 333 -13.25 36.06 -33.83
N ILE A 334 -12.69 34.93 -34.20
CA ILE A 334 -12.68 34.41 -35.56
C ILE A 334 -14.11 34.21 -36.08
N GLN A 335 -14.98 33.59 -35.28
CA GLN A 335 -16.39 33.33 -35.62
C GLN A 335 -17.16 34.67 -35.83
N GLY A 336 -16.88 35.67 -34.97
CA GLY A 336 -17.45 37.02 -35.13
C GLY A 336 -17.00 37.68 -36.42
N ASN A 337 -15.73 37.61 -36.78
CA ASN A 337 -15.20 38.16 -38.02
C ASN A 337 -15.76 37.44 -39.26
N LEU A 338 -15.87 36.10 -39.19
CA LEU A 338 -16.47 35.34 -40.29
C LEU A 338 -17.91 35.77 -40.56
N LYS A 339 -18.75 35.84 -39.50
CA LYS A 339 -20.12 36.31 -39.63
C LYS A 339 -20.24 37.72 -40.26
N ARG A 340 -19.34 38.65 -39.89
CA ARG A 340 -19.28 39.99 -40.48
C ARG A 340 -18.93 39.95 -41.98
N ALA A 341 -17.92 39.13 -42.33
CA ALA A 341 -17.54 38.97 -43.73
C ALA A 341 -18.62 38.32 -44.57
N GLU A 342 -19.33 37.31 -44.05
CA GLU A 342 -20.49 36.67 -44.71
C GLU A 342 -21.64 37.65 -44.92
N ALA A 343 -21.98 38.47 -43.90
CA ALA A 343 -23.03 39.48 -44.00
C ALA A 343 -22.66 40.57 -45.02
N ALA A 344 -21.40 41.01 -45.04
CA ALA A 344 -20.94 41.98 -46.03
C ALA A 344 -20.95 41.41 -47.47
N ASN A 345 -20.62 40.14 -47.63
CA ASN A 345 -20.68 39.47 -48.94
C ASN A 345 -22.10 39.29 -49.46
N LEU A 346 -22.99 38.94 -48.55
CA LEU A 346 -24.46 38.81 -48.86
C LEU A 346 -25.02 40.18 -49.29
N ALA A 347 -24.76 41.23 -48.50
CA ALA A 347 -25.21 42.58 -48.82
C ALA A 347 -24.64 43.07 -50.18
N LYS A 348 -23.36 42.76 -50.47
CA LYS A 348 -22.78 43.06 -51.77
C LYS A 348 -23.44 42.34 -52.93
N SER A 349 -23.75 41.04 -52.74
CA SER A 349 -24.41 40.24 -53.76
C SER A 349 -25.84 40.72 -54.02
N GLU A 350 -26.58 41.08 -52.99
CA GLU A 350 -27.95 41.63 -53.07
C GLU A 350 -27.96 42.98 -53.74
N PHE A 351 -27.00 43.85 -53.39
CA PHE A 351 -26.78 45.16 -54.05
C PHE A 351 -26.55 44.97 -55.54
N LEU A 352 -25.59 44.15 -55.95
CA LEU A 352 -25.30 43.90 -57.36
C LEU A 352 -26.49 43.29 -58.12
N SER A 353 -27.26 42.44 -57.52
CA SER A 353 -28.47 41.84 -58.12
C SER A 353 -29.54 42.91 -58.38
N ARG A 354 -29.81 43.80 -57.39
CA ARG A 354 -30.75 44.91 -57.54
C ARG A 354 -30.29 45.89 -58.62
N MET A 355 -29.01 46.28 -58.59
CA MET A 355 -28.47 47.17 -59.60
C MET A 355 -28.53 46.61 -61.01
N SER A 356 -28.26 45.33 -61.18
CA SER A 356 -28.40 44.64 -62.47
C SER A 356 -29.83 44.69 -62.98
N HIS A 357 -30.83 44.55 -62.09
CA HIS A 357 -32.24 44.61 -62.49
C HIS A 357 -32.71 46.05 -62.83
N GLU A 358 -32.25 47.01 -62.00
CA GLU A 358 -32.63 48.43 -62.23
C GLU A 358 -31.96 49.00 -63.46
N ILE A 359 -30.75 48.59 -63.83
CA ILE A 359 -30.05 48.95 -65.08
C ILE A 359 -30.68 48.29 -66.30
N ARG A 360 -31.12 47.01 -66.19
CA ARG A 360 -31.73 46.27 -67.32
C ARG A 360 -33.04 46.86 -67.79
N THR A 361 -33.87 47.39 -66.89
CA THR A 361 -35.21 47.91 -67.19
C THR A 361 -35.14 49.13 -68.14
N PRO A 362 -34.37 50.21 -67.83
CA PRO A 362 -34.28 51.37 -68.77
C PRO A 362 -33.52 50.98 -70.05
N MET A 363 -32.50 50.08 -69.99
CA MET A 363 -31.81 49.59 -71.17
C MET A 363 -32.77 48.86 -72.12
N ASN A 364 -33.61 47.96 -71.62
CA ASN A 364 -34.65 47.34 -72.46
C ASN A 364 -35.65 48.33 -73.03
N GLY A 365 -36.00 49.35 -72.25
CA GLY A 365 -36.80 50.48 -72.72
C GLY A 365 -36.17 51.23 -73.89
N ILE A 366 -34.92 51.56 -73.78
CA ILE A 366 -34.13 52.23 -74.87
C ILE A 366 -34.12 51.35 -76.10
N VAL A 367 -33.71 50.10 -75.97
CA VAL A 367 -33.61 49.15 -77.12
C VAL A 367 -35.02 48.94 -77.76
N GLY A 368 -36.00 48.67 -76.93
CA GLY A 368 -37.41 48.47 -77.44
C GLY A 368 -37.99 49.67 -78.19
N MET A 369 -37.86 50.88 -77.59
CA MET A 369 -38.37 52.05 -78.21
C MET A 369 -37.58 52.46 -79.51
N SER A 370 -36.26 52.25 -79.48
CA SER A 370 -35.43 52.44 -80.68
C SER A 370 -35.84 51.46 -81.81
N THR A 371 -36.14 50.21 -81.49
CA THR A 371 -36.61 49.23 -82.45
C THR A 371 -37.94 49.60 -83.04
N ILE A 372 -38.92 50.06 -82.17
CA ILE A 372 -40.22 50.53 -82.62
C ILE A 372 -40.09 51.78 -83.53
N ALA A 373 -39.19 52.69 -83.16
CA ALA A 373 -38.95 53.91 -84.03
C ALA A 373 -38.39 53.50 -85.38
N MET A 374 -37.46 52.54 -85.47
CA MET A 374 -36.96 52.05 -86.75
C MET A 374 -38.01 51.35 -87.62
N GLN A 375 -38.96 50.65 -87.02
CA GLN A 375 -40.03 49.93 -87.70
C GLN A 375 -41.15 50.87 -88.21
N ASN A 376 -41.17 52.13 -87.71
CA ASN A 376 -42.22 53.07 -88.05
C ASN A 376 -41.58 54.36 -88.64
N ILE A 377 -40.56 54.26 -89.49
CA ILE A 377 -39.76 55.35 -89.95
C ILE A 377 -40.50 56.42 -90.77
N ASP A 378 -41.65 56.04 -91.35
CA ASP A 378 -42.50 57.00 -92.16
C ASP A 378 -43.55 57.70 -91.28
N ASN A 379 -43.67 57.43 -89.96
CA ASN A 379 -44.55 58.06 -89.05
C ASN A 379 -43.89 58.99 -88.08
N THR A 380 -43.77 60.26 -88.44
CA THR A 380 -43.01 61.25 -87.66
C THR A 380 -43.47 61.41 -86.20
N ASP A 381 -44.81 61.32 -85.94
CA ASP A 381 -45.33 61.45 -84.56
C ASP A 381 -44.97 60.29 -83.71
N LYS A 382 -44.97 59.08 -84.27
CA LYS A 382 -44.58 57.86 -83.57
C LYS A 382 -43.11 57.79 -83.29
N ILE A 383 -42.24 58.26 -84.21
CA ILE A 383 -40.79 58.40 -84.03
C ILE A 383 -40.48 59.36 -82.87
N LYS A 384 -41.16 60.54 -82.87
CA LYS A 384 -40.99 61.57 -81.85
C LYS A 384 -41.29 61.03 -80.45
N ASP A 385 -42.46 60.36 -80.31
CA ASP A 385 -42.82 59.73 -79.05
C ASP A 385 -41.80 58.65 -78.57
N CYS A 386 -41.33 57.82 -79.51
CA CYS A 386 -40.31 56.81 -79.16
C CYS A 386 -39.00 57.49 -78.77
N LEU A 387 -38.54 58.54 -79.45
CA LEU A 387 -37.26 59.26 -79.11
C LEU A 387 -37.39 59.97 -77.74
N GLU A 388 -38.54 60.53 -77.41
CA GLU A 388 -38.83 61.11 -76.09
C GLU A 388 -38.67 60.11 -74.99
N LYS A 389 -39.26 58.87 -75.17
CA LYS A 389 -39.14 57.77 -74.23
C LYS A 389 -37.74 57.22 -74.13
N VAL A 390 -36.96 57.16 -75.22
CA VAL A 390 -35.54 56.79 -75.20
C VAL A 390 -34.72 57.79 -74.37
N ILE A 391 -34.93 59.13 -74.58
CA ILE A 391 -34.28 60.18 -73.80
C ILE A 391 -34.63 60.09 -72.34
N MET A 392 -35.90 59.83 -72.00
CA MET A 392 -36.28 59.69 -70.62
C MET A 392 -35.66 58.47 -69.97
N SER A 393 -35.61 57.33 -70.64
CA SER A 393 -35.00 56.08 -70.14
C SER A 393 -33.45 56.26 -70.02
N SER A 394 -32.85 56.99 -70.97
CA SER A 394 -31.38 57.27 -70.91
C SER A 394 -31.00 58.20 -69.75
N LYS A 395 -31.83 59.22 -69.49
CA LYS A 395 -31.63 60.10 -68.30
C LYS A 395 -31.83 59.33 -67.00
N HIS A 396 -32.83 58.47 -66.94
CA HIS A 396 -33.02 57.59 -65.75
C HIS A 396 -31.78 56.64 -65.55
N LEU A 397 -31.27 56.00 -66.61
CA LEU A 397 -30.07 55.18 -66.55
C LEU A 397 -28.82 55.95 -66.09
N LEU A 398 -28.67 57.18 -66.58
CA LEU A 398 -27.54 57.99 -66.15
C LEU A 398 -27.61 58.38 -64.65
N ALA A 399 -28.84 58.69 -64.17
CA ALA A 399 -29.11 58.96 -62.76
C ALA A 399 -28.71 57.74 -61.89
N LEU A 400 -29.21 56.55 -62.28
CA LEU A 400 -28.86 55.27 -61.57
C LEU A 400 -27.37 55.00 -61.56
N ILE A 401 -26.65 55.25 -62.65
CA ILE A 401 -25.18 55.04 -62.69
C ILE A 401 -24.51 56.00 -61.73
N ASN A 402 -24.89 57.29 -61.70
CA ASN A 402 -24.31 58.25 -60.77
C ASN A 402 -24.59 57.88 -59.31
N ASP A 403 -25.81 57.45 -58.98
CA ASP A 403 -26.16 56.97 -57.61
C ASP A 403 -25.33 55.73 -57.15
N VAL A 404 -24.77 55.00 -58.11
CA VAL A 404 -23.88 53.85 -57.82
C VAL A 404 -22.44 54.26 -57.67
N LEU A 405 -22.01 55.33 -58.29
CA LEU A 405 -20.60 55.80 -58.28
C LEU A 405 -20.29 56.75 -57.12
N ASP A 406 -21.30 57.40 -56.55
CA ASP A 406 -21.22 58.16 -55.32
C ASP A 406 -21.29 57.26 -54.07
#